data_fd3a23a03da275effb8d61ae951ee6cb
#
_entry.id   fd3a23a03da275effb8d61ae951ee6cb
#
_cell.length_a   1.000
_cell.length_b   1.000
_cell.length_c   1.000
_cell.angle_alpha   90.00
_cell.angle_beta   90.00
_cell.angle_gamma   90.00
#
_symmetry.space_group_name_H-M   'P 1'
#
loop_
_entity.id
_entity.type
_entity.pdbx_description
1 polymer ?
#
loop_
_entity_poly.entity_id
_entity_poly.type
_entity_poly.pdbx_seq_one_letter_code
_entity_poly.pdbx_strand_id
1 'polypeptide(L)'
;MKAGDFARPINALALLLLLAACGTRAHVEARNPALALAPTCADAVPVYASSANVPYDYYEVALITAEGNSVYTGNGDVLKAVRKQAASVGANGVVVDSLRATHATVKILGAALGGKDADRKARAVAIWMPSDTARVREACSGK
;
A
#
# COMPACT_ATOMS: atom_id res chain seq x y z
N MET A 1 -16.72 -24.06 49.49
CA MET A 1 -16.98 -23.14 48.37
C MET A 1 -15.65 -22.75 47.77
N LYS A 2 -15.30 -23.26 46.58
CA LYS A 2 -14.04 -23.01 45.89
C LYS A 2 -14.21 -21.83 44.93
N ALA A 3 -13.72 -20.67 45.34
CA ALA A 3 -13.58 -19.52 44.47
C ALA A 3 -12.21 -19.62 43.78
N GLY A 4 -12.17 -19.92 42.51
CA GLY A 4 -10.91 -19.93 41.82
C GLY A 4 -10.92 -20.65 40.49
N ASP A 5 -11.53 -20.08 39.44
CA ASP A 5 -11.21 -20.51 38.06
C ASP A 5 -11.72 -19.55 36.96
N PHE A 6 -12.17 -18.34 37.31
CA PHE A 6 -12.65 -17.37 36.26
C PHE A 6 -11.59 -16.45 35.66
N ALA A 7 -10.35 -16.50 36.18
CA ALA A 7 -9.29 -15.54 35.73
C ALA A 7 -8.46 -16.02 34.51
N ARG A 8 -8.59 -17.27 34.07
CA ARG A 8 -7.76 -17.85 33.02
C ARG A 8 -8.12 -17.44 31.57
N PRO A 9 -9.41 -17.31 31.17
CA PRO A 9 -9.70 -16.99 29.76
C PRO A 9 -9.42 -15.54 29.37
N ILE A 10 -9.45 -14.58 30.31
CA ILE A 10 -9.25 -13.16 30.05
C ILE A 10 -7.79 -12.88 29.69
N ASN A 11 -6.82 -13.54 30.32
CA ASN A 11 -5.40 -13.38 30.02
C ASN A 11 -5.01 -13.96 28.64
N ALA A 12 -5.64 -15.05 28.21
CA ALA A 12 -5.39 -15.64 26.91
C ALA A 12 -5.94 -14.76 25.77
N LEU A 13 -7.09 -14.12 25.98
CA LEU A 13 -7.68 -13.22 25.00
C LEU A 13 -6.90 -11.89 24.87
N ALA A 14 -6.39 -11.36 25.98
CA ALA A 14 -5.54 -10.16 25.99
C ALA A 14 -4.19 -10.41 25.30
N LEU A 15 -3.62 -11.61 25.44
CA LEU A 15 -2.35 -11.98 24.79
C LEU A 15 -2.50 -12.13 23.27
N LEU A 16 -3.66 -12.59 22.78
CA LEU A 16 -3.97 -12.69 21.34
C LEU A 16 -4.13 -11.35 20.66
N LEU A 17 -4.60 -10.31 21.37
CA LEU A 17 -4.76 -8.96 20.84
C LEU A 17 -3.43 -8.22 20.67
N LEU A 18 -2.37 -8.60 21.37
CA LEU A 18 -1.05 -7.98 21.27
C LEU A 18 -0.23 -8.45 20.05
N LEU A 19 -0.61 -9.56 19.42
CA LEU A 19 0.08 -10.13 18.27
C LEU A 19 -0.33 -9.49 16.91
N ALA A 20 -1.34 -8.62 16.89
CA ALA A 20 -1.86 -8.01 15.66
C ALA A 20 -1.12 -6.73 15.22
N ALA A 21 -0.05 -6.30 15.92
CA ALA A 21 0.59 -4.99 15.72
C ALA A 21 1.78 -4.97 14.74
N CYS A 22 2.14 -6.11 14.13
CA CYS A 22 3.21 -6.16 13.11
C CYS A 22 2.61 -6.09 11.72
N GLY A 23 2.54 -4.88 11.13
CA GLY A 23 1.98 -4.70 9.79
C GLY A 23 2.59 -3.50 9.07
N THR A 24 2.49 -3.54 7.74
CA THR A 24 2.77 -2.39 6.88
C THR A 24 1.72 -1.32 7.14
N ARG A 25 2.13 -0.09 7.45
CA ARG A 25 1.24 1.06 7.57
C ARG A 25 1.27 1.83 6.26
N ALA A 26 0.10 2.23 5.78
CA ALA A 26 -0.02 3.09 4.61
C ALA A 26 -0.97 4.25 4.91
N HIS A 27 -0.57 5.46 4.54
CA HIS A 27 -1.36 6.68 4.65
C HIS A 27 -1.72 7.17 3.26
N VAL A 28 -2.95 7.64 3.12
CA VAL A 28 -3.49 8.19 1.88
C VAL A 28 -3.86 9.64 2.11
N GLU A 29 -3.33 10.52 1.27
CA GLU A 29 -3.67 11.94 1.23
C GLU A 29 -4.35 12.25 -0.10
N ALA A 30 -5.64 12.60 -0.08
CA ALA A 30 -6.39 12.92 -1.29
C ALA A 30 -5.83 14.20 -1.93
N ARG A 31 -5.49 14.11 -3.22
CA ARG A 31 -5.04 15.25 -4.02
C ARG A 31 -6.17 15.91 -4.79
N ASN A 32 -7.14 15.12 -5.19
CA ASN A 32 -8.29 15.60 -5.93
C ASN A 32 -9.60 15.08 -5.30
N PRO A 33 -10.09 15.72 -4.24
CA PRO A 33 -11.32 15.27 -3.56
C PRO A 33 -12.59 15.39 -4.43
N ALA A 34 -12.53 16.11 -5.55
CA ALA A 34 -13.64 16.20 -6.50
C ALA A 34 -13.80 14.91 -7.34
N LEU A 35 -12.76 14.07 -7.43
CA LEU A 35 -12.83 12.77 -8.06
C LEU A 35 -13.37 11.72 -7.07
N ALA A 36 -14.68 11.61 -6.98
CA ALA A 36 -15.36 10.56 -6.21
C ALA A 36 -15.39 9.26 -7.04
N LEU A 37 -14.32 8.47 -6.97
CA LEU A 37 -14.19 7.22 -7.70
C LEU A 37 -14.64 6.03 -6.84
N ALA A 38 -15.27 5.05 -7.45
CA ALA A 38 -15.58 3.78 -6.80
C ALA A 38 -14.29 2.96 -6.60
N PRO A 39 -14.12 2.26 -5.45
CA PRO A 39 -12.98 1.39 -5.23
C PRO A 39 -12.80 0.34 -6.35
N THR A 40 -11.55 0.01 -6.64
CA THR A 40 -11.16 -1.04 -7.58
C THR A 40 -10.52 -2.23 -6.86
N CYS A 41 -10.05 -3.24 -7.58
CA CYS A 41 -9.28 -4.33 -7.00
C CYS A 41 -7.77 -4.06 -7.11
N ALA A 42 -6.99 -4.46 -6.11
CA ALA A 42 -5.56 -4.21 -6.05
C ALA A 42 -4.79 -4.86 -7.22
N ASP A 43 -5.30 -5.96 -7.75
CA ASP A 43 -4.67 -6.68 -8.88
C ASP A 43 -4.78 -5.89 -10.19
N ALA A 44 -5.78 -5.03 -10.31
CA ALA A 44 -5.95 -4.14 -11.46
C ALA A 44 -5.07 -2.88 -11.41
N VAL A 45 -4.26 -2.68 -10.36
CA VAL A 45 -3.44 -1.48 -10.18
C VAL A 45 -1.98 -1.77 -10.54
N PRO A 46 -1.51 -1.45 -11.77
CA PRO A 46 -0.10 -1.52 -12.14
C PRO A 46 0.71 -0.45 -11.43
N VAL A 47 2.01 -0.73 -11.27
CA VAL A 47 2.99 0.21 -10.72
C VAL A 47 3.92 0.67 -11.82
N TYR A 48 3.97 1.97 -12.05
CA TYR A 48 4.84 2.63 -13.02
C TYR A 48 6.04 3.26 -12.33
N ALA A 49 7.22 3.08 -12.88
CA ALA A 49 8.47 3.62 -12.33
C ALA A 49 8.57 5.15 -12.52
N SER A 50 7.85 5.72 -13.49
CA SER A 50 7.77 7.15 -13.72
C SER A 50 6.47 7.50 -14.46
N SER A 51 6.11 8.78 -14.45
CA SER A 51 4.98 9.30 -15.22
C SER A 51 5.12 9.09 -16.72
N ALA A 52 6.35 9.09 -17.24
CA ALA A 52 6.63 8.83 -18.66
C ALA A 52 6.28 7.39 -19.11
N ASN A 53 6.17 6.47 -18.18
CA ASN A 53 5.82 5.07 -18.45
C ASN A 53 4.30 4.82 -18.41
N VAL A 54 3.50 5.81 -18.05
CA VAL A 54 2.04 5.70 -18.05
C VAL A 54 1.53 5.78 -19.48
N PRO A 55 0.78 4.77 -19.97
CA PRO A 55 0.41 4.69 -21.40
C PRO A 55 -0.75 5.60 -21.81
N TYR A 56 -1.45 6.19 -20.84
CA TYR A 56 -2.66 6.99 -21.06
C TYR A 56 -2.61 8.30 -20.29
N ASP A 57 -3.45 9.24 -20.69
CA ASP A 57 -3.71 10.45 -19.90
C ASP A 57 -4.32 10.05 -18.56
N TYR A 58 -3.92 10.73 -17.50
CA TYR A 58 -4.34 10.39 -16.15
C TYR A 58 -4.57 11.63 -15.27
N TYR A 59 -5.33 11.42 -14.23
CA TYR A 59 -5.53 12.37 -13.13
C TYR A 59 -4.89 11.83 -11.86
N GLU A 60 -4.22 12.69 -11.10
CA GLU A 60 -3.75 12.36 -9.76
C GLU A 60 -4.94 12.29 -8.80
N VAL A 61 -5.07 11.18 -8.10
CA VAL A 61 -6.16 10.93 -7.15
C VAL A 61 -5.69 11.18 -5.72
N ALA A 62 -4.57 10.58 -5.34
CA ALA A 62 -4.04 10.64 -3.99
C ALA A 62 -2.53 10.43 -3.93
N LEU A 63 -1.91 10.97 -2.90
CA LEU A 63 -0.55 10.62 -2.50
C LEU A 63 -0.61 9.48 -1.47
N ILE A 64 0.16 8.43 -1.70
CA ILE A 64 0.25 7.28 -0.81
C ILE A 64 1.66 7.21 -0.24
N THR A 65 1.74 7.13 1.08
CA THR A 65 2.98 6.84 1.79
C THR A 65 2.81 5.50 2.51
N ALA A 66 3.65 4.53 2.20
CA ALA A 66 3.65 3.22 2.85
C ALA A 66 4.98 2.97 3.57
N GLU A 67 4.92 2.44 4.77
CA GLU A 67 6.08 2.15 5.61
C GLU A 67 6.01 0.69 6.07
N GLY A 68 7.12 -0.01 5.92
CA GLY A 68 7.31 -1.36 6.47
C GLY A 68 8.05 -1.29 7.79
N ASN A 69 7.43 -1.71 8.88
CA ASN A 69 7.94 -1.57 10.25
C ASN A 69 8.67 -2.81 10.77
N SER A 70 8.95 -3.80 9.93
CA SER A 70 9.52 -5.07 10.36
C SER A 70 10.68 -5.49 9.45
N VAL A 71 11.69 -6.12 10.04
CA VAL A 71 12.77 -6.78 9.30
C VAL A 71 12.28 -7.90 8.39
N TYR A 72 11.08 -8.41 8.64
CA TYR A 72 10.41 -9.43 7.84
C TYR A 72 9.53 -8.86 6.72
N THR A 73 9.29 -7.54 6.68
CA THR A 73 8.48 -6.89 5.65
C THR A 73 9.32 -6.70 4.40
N GLY A 74 9.01 -7.41 3.33
CA GLY A 74 9.68 -7.28 2.03
C GLY A 74 9.25 -6.03 1.26
N ASN A 75 10.04 -5.66 0.23
CA ASN A 75 9.65 -4.57 -0.70
C ASN A 75 8.33 -4.89 -1.40
N GLY A 76 8.06 -6.18 -1.66
CA GLY A 76 6.80 -6.66 -2.22
C GLY A 76 5.59 -6.36 -1.34
N ASP A 77 5.75 -6.46 -0.01
CA ASP A 77 4.66 -6.18 0.93
C ASP A 77 4.32 -4.69 0.97
N VAL A 78 5.33 -3.82 0.89
CA VAL A 78 5.13 -2.37 0.81
C VAL A 78 4.42 -2.00 -0.50
N LEU A 79 4.82 -2.56 -1.64
CA LEU A 79 4.15 -2.34 -2.92
C LEU A 79 2.72 -2.89 -2.93
N LYS A 80 2.50 -4.05 -2.30
CA LYS A 80 1.15 -4.62 -2.14
C LYS A 80 0.26 -3.70 -1.31
N ALA A 81 0.78 -3.11 -0.22
CA ALA A 81 0.05 -2.13 0.58
C ALA A 81 -0.27 -0.86 -0.21
N VAL A 82 0.68 -0.34 -1.00
CA VAL A 82 0.46 0.81 -1.90
C VAL A 82 -0.65 0.51 -2.90
N ARG A 83 -0.60 -0.64 -3.60
CA ARG A 83 -1.64 -1.05 -4.57
C ARG A 83 -3.02 -1.18 -3.91
N LYS A 84 -3.09 -1.76 -2.72
CA LYS A 84 -4.34 -1.90 -1.96
C LYS A 84 -4.93 -0.54 -1.60
N GLN A 85 -4.11 0.41 -1.17
CA GLN A 85 -4.56 1.77 -0.85
C GLN A 85 -4.97 2.55 -2.10
N ALA A 86 -4.24 2.42 -3.22
CA ALA A 86 -4.63 3.02 -4.48
C ALA A 86 -5.98 2.50 -4.96
N ALA A 87 -6.20 1.19 -4.89
CA ALA A 87 -7.48 0.57 -5.23
C ALA A 87 -8.63 1.07 -4.36
N SER A 88 -8.42 1.27 -3.05
CA SER A 88 -9.45 1.74 -2.13
C SER A 88 -9.95 3.17 -2.43
N VAL A 89 -9.14 3.99 -3.07
CA VAL A 89 -9.52 5.35 -3.54
C VAL A 89 -9.94 5.38 -5.02
N GLY A 90 -10.14 4.23 -5.63
CA GLY A 90 -10.61 4.10 -7.01
C GLY A 90 -9.56 4.34 -8.08
N ALA A 91 -8.28 4.44 -7.71
CA ALA A 91 -7.19 4.53 -8.67
C ALA A 91 -7.02 3.22 -9.45
N ASN A 92 -6.59 3.33 -10.70
CA ASN A 92 -6.28 2.19 -11.57
C ASN A 92 -4.83 2.16 -12.03
N GLY A 93 -3.96 2.94 -11.38
CA GLY A 93 -2.52 2.92 -11.54
C GLY A 93 -1.83 3.62 -10.39
N VAL A 94 -0.52 3.36 -10.24
CA VAL A 94 0.36 3.99 -9.26
C VAL A 94 1.65 4.40 -9.96
N VAL A 95 2.06 5.65 -9.77
CA VAL A 95 3.35 6.15 -10.21
C VAL A 95 4.26 6.31 -9.00
N VAL A 96 5.42 5.68 -9.02
CA VAL A 96 6.45 5.92 -8.01
C VAL A 96 7.12 7.25 -8.33
N ASP A 97 7.02 8.23 -7.41
CA ASP A 97 7.58 9.56 -7.61
C ASP A 97 9.11 9.53 -7.66
N SER A 98 9.68 9.51 -8.86
CA SER A 98 11.11 9.41 -9.10
C SER A 98 11.91 10.63 -8.62
N LEU A 99 11.29 11.82 -8.53
CA LEU A 99 11.98 13.05 -8.09
C LEU A 99 12.19 13.07 -6.56
N ARG A 100 11.35 12.37 -5.80
CA ARG A 100 11.52 12.16 -4.36
C ARG A 100 12.07 10.77 -4.04
N ALA A 101 12.03 9.86 -4.98
CA ALA A 101 12.54 8.51 -4.91
C ALA A 101 14.08 8.47 -4.93
N THR A 102 14.80 9.56 -5.23
CA THR A 102 16.27 9.54 -5.17
C THR A 102 16.77 9.10 -3.80
N HIS A 103 16.06 9.45 -2.73
CA HIS A 103 16.36 8.95 -1.39
C HIS A 103 15.64 7.65 -1.04
N ALA A 104 14.45 7.40 -1.57
CA ALA A 104 13.68 6.18 -1.27
C ALA A 104 14.10 5.01 -2.18
N THR A 105 14.37 5.25 -3.46
CA THR A 105 14.84 4.22 -4.40
C THR A 105 16.26 3.78 -4.05
N VAL A 106 17.14 4.70 -3.64
CA VAL A 106 18.47 4.36 -3.13
C VAL A 106 18.38 3.60 -1.80
N LYS A 107 17.42 3.93 -0.93
CA LYS A 107 17.15 3.15 0.30
C LYS A 107 16.53 1.80 0.02
N ILE A 108 15.64 1.67 -0.96
CA ILE A 108 15.07 0.37 -1.38
C ILE A 108 16.15 -0.51 -2.03
N LEU A 109 17.00 0.05 -2.89
CA LEU A 109 18.14 -0.65 -3.48
C LEU A 109 19.21 -0.93 -2.44
N GLY A 110 19.50 0.00 -1.53
CA GLY A 110 20.44 -0.18 -0.42
C GLY A 110 19.99 -1.27 0.55
N ALA A 111 18.69 -1.42 0.81
CA ALA A 111 18.13 -2.49 1.62
C ALA A 111 18.23 -3.87 0.93
N ALA A 112 18.08 -3.90 -0.40
CA ALA A 112 18.28 -5.11 -1.20
C ALA A 112 19.76 -5.56 -1.21
N LEU A 113 20.69 -4.62 -0.98
CA LEU A 113 22.15 -4.84 -0.90
C LEU A 113 22.67 -5.01 0.54
N GLY A 114 21.79 -5.17 1.55
CA GLY A 114 22.16 -5.52 2.92
C GLY A 114 22.45 -4.35 3.86
N GLY A 115 22.03 -3.13 3.54
CA GLY A 115 22.11 -1.97 4.43
C GLY A 115 21.22 -2.11 5.67
N LYS A 116 21.78 -1.88 6.88
CA LYS A 116 21.12 -2.15 8.17
C LYS A 116 20.05 -1.13 8.59
N ASP A 117 19.86 -0.01 7.87
CA ASP A 117 18.95 1.09 8.24
C ASP A 117 17.79 1.23 7.24
N ALA A 118 17.15 0.13 6.92
CA ALA A 118 16.07 0.11 5.94
C ALA A 118 14.70 0.38 6.59
N ASP A 119 14.45 1.63 6.93
CA ASP A 119 13.08 2.15 6.95
C ASP A 119 12.52 2.01 5.53
N ARG A 120 11.76 0.95 5.29
CA ARG A 120 11.15 0.68 3.99
C ARG A 120 9.95 1.60 3.79
N LYS A 121 10.23 2.79 3.26
CA LYS A 121 9.23 3.79 2.95
C LYS A 121 9.07 3.88 1.44
N ALA A 122 7.84 3.78 0.95
CA ALA A 122 7.49 4.05 -0.43
C ALA A 122 6.56 5.26 -0.48
N ARG A 123 6.85 6.20 -1.39
CA ARG A 123 5.93 7.27 -1.78
C ARG A 123 5.51 7.05 -3.21
N ALA A 124 4.22 7.14 -3.44
CA ALA A 124 3.64 6.91 -4.75
C ALA A 124 2.42 7.79 -4.96
N VAL A 125 2.16 8.16 -6.20
CA VAL A 125 0.96 8.88 -6.60
C VAL A 125 -0.02 7.87 -7.17
N ALA A 126 -1.19 7.77 -6.56
CA ALA A 126 -2.32 7.03 -7.10
C ALA A 126 -2.92 7.83 -8.25
N ILE A 127 -3.10 7.21 -9.41
CA ILE A 127 -3.60 7.82 -10.63
C ILE A 127 -4.85 7.11 -11.15
N TRP A 128 -5.69 7.87 -11.82
CA TRP A 128 -6.84 7.35 -12.53
C TRP A 128 -6.72 7.67 -14.02
N MET A 129 -6.75 6.62 -14.84
CA MET A 129 -6.72 6.66 -16.30
C MET A 129 -8.14 6.33 -16.82
N PRO A 130 -8.89 7.33 -17.30
CA PRO A 130 -10.27 7.11 -17.79
C PRO A 130 -10.36 6.09 -18.92
N SER A 131 -9.37 6.08 -19.80
CA SER A 131 -9.31 5.18 -20.97
C SER A 131 -9.04 3.72 -20.62
N ASP A 132 -8.62 3.41 -19.37
CA ASP A 132 -8.18 2.08 -18.94
C ASP A 132 -9.24 1.31 -18.11
N THR A 133 -10.46 1.81 -18.05
CA THR A 133 -11.54 1.24 -17.22
C THR A 133 -11.97 -0.16 -17.67
N ALA A 134 -11.82 -0.48 -18.96
CA ALA A 134 -12.16 -1.80 -19.49
C ALA A 134 -11.23 -2.88 -18.92
N ARG A 135 -9.91 -2.65 -18.91
CA ARG A 135 -8.90 -3.54 -18.33
C ARG A 135 -9.14 -3.75 -16.83
N VAL A 136 -9.48 -2.68 -16.11
CA VAL A 136 -9.79 -2.76 -14.67
C VAL A 136 -10.97 -3.69 -14.41
N ARG A 137 -12.04 -3.53 -15.18
CA ARG A 137 -13.24 -4.35 -15.07
C ARG A 137 -12.94 -5.82 -15.33
N GLU A 138 -12.16 -6.13 -16.36
CA GLU A 138 -11.72 -7.47 -16.69
C GLU A 138 -10.87 -8.08 -15.56
N ALA A 139 -9.86 -7.35 -15.07
CA ALA A 139 -8.99 -7.80 -14.01
C ALA A 139 -9.71 -8.05 -12.67
N CYS A 140 -10.81 -7.32 -12.42
CA CYS A 140 -11.59 -7.46 -11.18
C CYS A 140 -12.74 -8.47 -11.28
N SER A 141 -13.19 -8.83 -12.48
CA SER A 141 -14.29 -9.79 -12.67
C SER A 141 -13.87 -11.26 -12.58
N GLY A 142 -12.58 -11.54 -12.66
CA GLY A 142 -12.04 -12.90 -12.63
C GLY A 142 -11.90 -13.53 -11.23
N LYS A 143 -12.57 -12.99 -10.22
CA LYS A 143 -12.57 -13.50 -8.82
C LYS A 143 -13.94 -13.91 -8.36
#